data_5b948b2b7ba20088ad8e65686011616b
#
_entry.id   5b948b2b7ba20088ad8e65686011616b
#
_cell.length_a   1.000
_cell.length_b   1.000
_cell.length_c   1.000
_cell.angle_alpha   90.00
_cell.angle_beta   90.00
_cell.angle_gamma   90.00
#
_symmetry.space_group_name_H-M   'P 1'
#
loop_
_entity.id
_entity.type
_entity.pdbx_description
1 polymer ?
#
loop_
_entity_poly.entity_id
_entity_poly.type
_entity_poly.pdbx_seq_one_letter_code
_entity_poly.pdbx_strand_id
1 'polypeptide(L)'
;MGAAVGTVLLPWRGRARPLFAEASRPVVFTDVTAAAGLLPATNVSGSPDDKQFILEEMGGGVAFFDYDHDGWLDIFLVNGSSFDPKVRDSKPTSYLFHNNRDGTFTDVTASARLLHSGWGQGCCVGDYDNDGFDDLFVTYWGRNVLYHNNGDGTFTDVSDKAGVAGSGTCWGAGCCFLDYDRDGHLDLFVANYVNFDPAKAPRPGQSAYCRYNAIPVPCGPLGFAGGTNILYRNRGDGTFADVSEASGIARPRGPSSMVFVSSNWQPSGSYGMGAAAADFDNDGWPDIYVACDSAPSLLYRNSHDGTFREIAVPAGCALDENGVALAGMGAGVADYDADGWLDIVRTNFSEQVTTLYRNHGGGFEDASIRAGLGVNRKYLGFGVDFFDFDNDGWKDIFIANGHVYAQIANRKLHLTYRQPKVLYRNAGNGRFADVSATAGAAIRAENLGRGCAFGDFDNDGDVDVVVNNLDGPPTLLRNDGGNRNTAILIKCVGTRSNRSAIGTRVKVTSGNHSQIAEVMSGSSYYSQNDFRLHFGLGRSTAADIVELAWPSGLKETFRDLAANHLFVIEETKGIVNSRRFGSR
;
A
#
# COMPACT_ATOMS: atom_id res chain seq x y z
N MET A 1 25.63 61.48 -58.13
CA MET A 1 24.19 61.17 -58.21
C MET A 1 24.00 59.74 -57.65
N GLY A 2 23.64 59.62 -56.40
CA GLY A 2 23.39 58.35 -55.72
C GLY A 2 22.07 58.47 -55.00
N ALA A 3 21.09 57.68 -55.41
CA ALA A 3 19.78 57.62 -54.77
C ALA A 3 19.84 56.65 -53.60
N ALA A 4 19.56 57.17 -52.43
CA ALA A 4 19.38 56.34 -51.23
C ALA A 4 17.92 55.85 -51.14
N VAL A 5 17.70 54.53 -51.10
CA VAL A 5 16.42 53.93 -50.85
C VAL A 5 16.30 53.70 -49.33
N GLY A 6 15.44 54.47 -48.72
CA GLY A 6 15.13 54.32 -47.30
C GLY A 6 14.09 53.21 -47.06
N THR A 7 14.48 52.17 -46.35
CA THR A 7 13.55 51.07 -45.87
C THR A 7 12.91 51.51 -44.58
N VAL A 8 11.60 51.72 -44.57
CA VAL A 8 10.80 52.01 -43.39
C VAL A 8 10.46 50.68 -42.71
N LEU A 9 11.08 50.40 -41.56
CA LEU A 9 10.70 49.30 -40.65
C LEU A 9 9.55 49.78 -39.74
N LEU A 10 8.36 49.26 -39.96
CA LEU A 10 7.23 49.39 -39.03
C LEU A 10 7.45 48.44 -37.85
N PRO A 11 7.32 48.90 -36.60
CA PRO A 11 7.41 47.99 -35.44
C PRO A 11 6.14 47.15 -35.32
N TRP A 12 6.30 45.84 -35.47
CA TRP A 12 5.25 44.87 -35.21
C TRP A 12 5.07 44.77 -33.69
N ARG A 13 4.09 45.49 -33.11
CA ARG A 13 3.65 45.36 -31.72
C ARG A 13 2.67 44.21 -31.64
N GLY A 14 3.16 42.97 -31.69
CA GLY A 14 2.46 41.80 -31.23
C GLY A 14 2.52 41.79 -29.71
N ARG A 15 1.45 42.23 -29.03
CA ARG A 15 1.24 41.90 -27.60
C ARG A 15 1.00 40.42 -27.52
N ALA A 16 2.02 39.61 -27.17
CA ALA A 16 1.82 38.30 -26.60
C ALA A 16 1.02 38.52 -25.31
N ARG A 17 -0.26 38.16 -25.31
CA ARG A 17 -0.98 37.93 -24.09
C ARG A 17 -0.28 36.76 -23.42
N PRO A 18 0.18 36.87 -22.15
CA PRO A 18 0.55 35.70 -21.40
C PRO A 18 -0.73 34.87 -21.32
N LEU A 19 -0.69 33.64 -21.81
CA LEU A 19 -1.59 32.58 -21.42
C LEU A 19 -1.29 32.32 -19.95
N PHE A 20 -1.84 33.13 -19.07
CA PHE A 20 -2.05 32.69 -17.68
C PHE A 20 -3.11 31.58 -17.82
N ALA A 21 -2.66 30.34 -17.75
CA ALA A 21 -3.54 29.28 -17.36
C ALA A 21 -4.28 29.80 -16.13
N GLU A 22 -5.61 29.83 -16.17
CA GLU A 22 -6.43 30.02 -14.98
C GLU A 22 -5.85 29.06 -13.94
N ALA A 23 -5.33 29.61 -12.82
CA ALA A 23 -4.79 28.76 -11.77
C ALA A 23 -5.94 27.87 -11.32
N SER A 24 -5.90 26.62 -11.75
CA SER A 24 -6.86 25.63 -11.31
C SER A 24 -6.85 25.66 -9.79
N ARG A 25 -8.03 25.73 -9.15
CA ARG A 25 -8.10 25.67 -7.69
C ARG A 25 -7.34 24.41 -7.27
N PRO A 26 -6.49 24.47 -6.24
CA PRO A 26 -5.75 23.28 -5.80
C PRO A 26 -6.74 22.19 -5.39
N VAL A 27 -6.39 20.95 -5.61
CA VAL A 27 -7.07 19.81 -5.01
C VAL A 27 -6.84 19.86 -3.51
N VAL A 28 -7.86 19.62 -2.71
CA VAL A 28 -7.81 19.73 -1.25
C VAL A 28 -8.38 18.46 -0.64
N PHE A 29 -7.65 17.89 0.30
CA PHE A 29 -8.14 16.79 1.12
C PHE A 29 -8.84 17.33 2.37
N THR A 30 -10.06 16.88 2.60
CA THR A 30 -10.89 17.21 3.77
C THR A 30 -10.97 16.01 4.70
N ASP A 31 -10.66 16.21 5.98
CA ASP A 31 -10.89 15.19 7.01
C ASP A 31 -12.39 15.10 7.32
N VAL A 32 -13.00 14.01 6.87
CA VAL A 32 -14.42 13.71 7.06
C VAL A 32 -14.68 12.68 8.16
N THR A 33 -13.66 12.24 8.89
CA THR A 33 -13.72 11.18 9.92
C THR A 33 -14.88 11.34 10.90
N ALA A 34 -15.06 12.55 11.43
CA ALA A 34 -16.13 12.85 12.39
C ALA A 34 -17.52 12.79 11.73
N ALA A 35 -17.66 13.37 10.53
CA ALA A 35 -18.91 13.38 9.78
C ALA A 35 -19.27 11.96 9.28
N ALA A 36 -18.26 11.17 8.96
CA ALA A 36 -18.41 9.78 8.52
C ALA A 36 -18.74 8.81 9.66
N GLY A 37 -18.70 9.23 10.93
CA GLY A 37 -19.06 8.38 12.08
C GLY A 37 -17.92 7.47 12.57
N LEU A 38 -16.68 7.70 12.14
CA LEU A 38 -15.54 6.80 12.43
C LEU A 38 -14.79 7.13 13.74
N LEU A 39 -15.12 8.21 14.44
CA LEU A 39 -14.44 8.63 15.68
C LEU A 39 -14.46 7.57 16.82
N PRO A 40 -15.48 6.68 16.96
CA PRO A 40 -15.47 5.67 18.00
C PRO A 40 -14.40 4.58 17.80
N ALA A 41 -13.93 4.36 16.57
CA ALA A 41 -12.87 3.41 16.30
C ALA A 41 -11.54 3.95 16.85
N THR A 42 -10.91 3.19 17.72
CA THR A 42 -9.60 3.54 18.27
C THR A 42 -8.66 2.38 18.10
N ASN A 43 -7.55 2.61 17.44
CA ASN A 43 -6.47 1.63 17.35
C ASN A 43 -5.73 1.58 18.70
N VAL A 44 -5.86 0.46 19.39
CA VAL A 44 -5.20 0.20 20.67
C VAL A 44 -3.85 -0.44 20.43
N SER A 45 -2.78 0.16 20.94
CA SER A 45 -1.44 -0.43 20.82
C SER A 45 -0.59 -0.14 22.06
N GLY A 46 -0.84 -0.88 23.12
CA GLY A 46 -0.18 -0.69 24.41
C GLY A 46 -0.56 0.63 25.11
N SER A 47 0.41 1.22 25.81
CA SER A 47 0.25 2.53 26.44
C SER A 47 0.56 3.65 25.44
N PRO A 48 -0.30 4.68 25.29
CA PRO A 48 -0.05 5.79 24.36
C PRO A 48 1.21 6.60 24.67
N ASP A 49 1.55 6.76 25.95
CA ASP A 49 2.62 7.66 26.40
C ASP A 49 3.90 6.95 26.82
N ASP A 50 3.84 5.64 27.08
CA ASP A 50 4.96 4.85 27.60
C ASP A 50 5.02 3.46 26.96
N LYS A 51 5.49 3.40 25.72
CA LYS A 51 5.72 2.15 24.99
C LYS A 51 6.88 1.40 25.61
N GLN A 52 6.69 0.11 25.88
CA GLN A 52 7.69 -0.75 26.50
C GLN A 52 8.32 -1.74 25.51
N PHE A 53 7.61 -2.05 24.43
CA PHE A 53 8.01 -3.03 23.44
C PHE A 53 7.76 -2.54 22.03
N ILE A 54 8.56 -3.01 21.10
CA ILE A 54 8.42 -2.74 19.66
C ILE A 54 7.02 -3.09 19.13
N LEU A 55 6.37 -4.12 19.68
CA LEU A 55 5.02 -4.53 19.28
C LEU A 55 3.97 -3.43 19.51
N GLU A 56 4.18 -2.58 20.51
CA GLU A 56 3.30 -1.46 20.85
C GLU A 56 3.49 -0.24 19.92
N GLU A 57 4.47 -0.28 19.01
CA GLU A 57 4.87 0.85 18.17
C GLU A 57 4.41 0.73 16.72
N MET A 58 4.13 -0.51 16.25
CA MET A 58 3.93 -0.79 14.83
C MET A 58 2.54 -0.43 14.32
N GLY A 59 1.49 -0.65 15.12
CA GLY A 59 0.11 -0.38 14.71
C GLY A 59 -0.40 -1.31 13.63
N GLY A 60 -1.54 -0.99 13.05
CA GLY A 60 -2.27 -1.85 12.13
C GLY A 60 -2.49 -1.25 10.74
N GLY A 61 -2.76 -2.14 9.79
CA GLY A 61 -3.20 -1.83 8.45
C GLY A 61 -4.67 -1.41 8.37
N VAL A 62 -5.12 -1.13 7.16
CA VAL A 62 -6.50 -0.77 6.84
C VAL A 62 -6.85 -1.27 5.43
N ALA A 63 -8.10 -1.63 5.18
CA ALA A 63 -8.57 -2.01 3.86
C ALA A 63 -9.76 -1.16 3.41
N PHE A 64 -9.77 -0.81 2.11
CA PHE A 64 -10.96 -0.48 1.36
C PHE A 64 -11.37 -1.71 0.54
N PHE A 65 -12.58 -2.21 0.73
CA PHE A 65 -13.15 -3.29 -0.09
C PHE A 65 -14.68 -3.31 0.02
N ASP A 66 -15.33 -3.88 -0.96
CA ASP A 66 -16.80 -3.99 -1.08
C ASP A 66 -17.21 -5.39 -0.58
N TYR A 67 -17.34 -5.54 0.79
CA TYR A 67 -17.51 -6.87 1.40
C TYR A 67 -18.88 -7.51 1.14
N ASP A 68 -19.91 -6.72 0.85
CA ASP A 68 -21.27 -7.19 0.61
C ASP A 68 -21.75 -7.03 -0.84
N HIS A 69 -20.80 -6.62 -1.72
CA HIS A 69 -21.01 -6.47 -3.17
C HIS A 69 -22.12 -5.47 -3.54
N ASP A 70 -22.28 -4.41 -2.74
CA ASP A 70 -23.25 -3.36 -3.01
C ASP A 70 -22.73 -2.26 -3.95
N GLY A 71 -21.44 -2.32 -4.30
CA GLY A 71 -20.73 -1.41 -5.20
C GLY A 71 -20.19 -0.16 -4.52
N TRP A 72 -20.14 -0.13 -3.19
CA TRP A 72 -19.54 0.92 -2.37
C TRP A 72 -18.40 0.34 -1.52
N LEU A 73 -17.36 1.13 -1.30
CA LEU A 73 -16.24 0.68 -0.51
C LEU A 73 -16.53 0.80 0.98
N ASP A 74 -16.34 -0.30 1.67
CA ASP A 74 -16.36 -0.40 3.11
C ASP A 74 -14.95 -0.24 3.69
N ILE A 75 -14.84 -0.05 5.00
CA ILE A 75 -13.57 0.16 5.68
C ILE A 75 -13.35 -0.93 6.72
N PHE A 76 -12.25 -1.69 6.59
CA PHE A 76 -11.76 -2.56 7.65
C PHE A 76 -10.51 -1.97 8.30
N LEU A 77 -10.56 -1.77 9.62
CA LEU A 77 -9.44 -1.23 10.42
C LEU A 77 -8.86 -2.32 11.31
N VAL A 78 -7.61 -2.66 11.10
CA VAL A 78 -6.91 -3.61 11.96
C VAL A 78 -6.62 -2.96 13.31
N ASN A 79 -6.93 -3.65 14.40
CA ASN A 79 -6.70 -3.18 15.76
C ASN A 79 -5.69 -4.06 16.50
N GLY A 80 -4.96 -3.45 17.40
CA GLY A 80 -4.00 -4.12 18.28
C GLY A 80 -4.58 -4.47 19.65
N SER A 81 -3.71 -4.48 20.65
CA SER A 81 -4.04 -4.85 22.02
C SER A 81 -3.14 -4.11 23.03
N SER A 82 -3.11 -4.55 24.28
CA SER A 82 -2.23 -4.04 25.32
C SER A 82 -1.73 -5.16 26.23
N PHE A 83 -0.54 -4.96 26.80
CA PHE A 83 -0.04 -5.79 27.90
C PHE A 83 -0.66 -5.41 29.25
N ASP A 84 -1.33 -4.24 29.37
CA ASP A 84 -2.14 -3.89 30.53
C ASP A 84 -3.37 -4.80 30.60
N PRO A 85 -3.52 -5.60 31.69
CA PRO A 85 -4.67 -6.49 31.84
C PRO A 85 -6.02 -5.80 31.69
N LYS A 86 -6.16 -4.55 32.15
CA LYS A 86 -7.44 -3.82 32.07
C LYS A 86 -7.88 -3.59 30.63
N VAL A 87 -6.93 -3.22 29.75
CA VAL A 87 -7.20 -3.01 28.33
C VAL A 87 -7.33 -4.33 27.59
N ARG A 88 -6.41 -5.27 27.83
CA ARG A 88 -6.44 -6.60 27.22
C ARG A 88 -7.75 -7.34 27.51
N ASP A 89 -8.22 -7.29 28.74
CA ASP A 89 -9.42 -7.99 29.19
C ASP A 89 -10.72 -7.37 28.66
N SER A 90 -10.68 -6.11 28.14
CA SER A 90 -11.76 -5.52 27.35
C SER A 90 -11.89 -6.14 25.95
N LYS A 91 -10.90 -6.94 25.53
CA LYS A 91 -10.85 -7.65 24.24
C LYS A 91 -11.08 -6.70 23.03
N PRO A 92 -10.21 -5.72 22.82
CA PRO A 92 -10.33 -4.86 21.64
C PRO A 92 -10.28 -5.70 20.36
N THR A 93 -11.18 -5.42 19.42
CA THR A 93 -11.27 -6.08 18.11
C THR A 93 -10.93 -5.11 17.00
N SER A 94 -10.63 -5.63 15.81
CA SER A 94 -10.65 -4.85 14.57
C SER A 94 -12.07 -4.31 14.30
N TYR A 95 -12.23 -3.39 13.37
CA TYR A 95 -13.52 -2.80 13.03
C TYR A 95 -13.85 -3.03 11.55
N LEU A 96 -15.10 -3.37 11.25
CA LEU A 96 -15.67 -3.31 9.92
C LEU A 96 -16.77 -2.25 9.88
N PHE A 97 -16.62 -1.27 9.01
CA PHE A 97 -17.58 -0.20 8.78
C PHE A 97 -18.24 -0.34 7.42
N HIS A 98 -19.55 -0.55 7.41
CA HIS A 98 -20.37 -0.56 6.21
C HIS A 98 -20.65 0.86 5.72
N ASN A 99 -20.49 1.11 4.43
CA ASN A 99 -20.74 2.39 3.78
C ASN A 99 -22.26 2.62 3.54
N ASN A 100 -22.82 3.64 4.18
CA ASN A 100 -24.25 3.94 4.08
C ASN A 100 -24.65 4.67 2.77
N ARG A 101 -23.69 4.89 1.83
CA ARG A 101 -23.88 5.56 0.52
C ARG A 101 -24.27 7.04 0.62
N ASP A 102 -24.08 7.66 1.77
CA ASP A 102 -24.36 9.07 2.03
C ASP A 102 -23.17 9.83 2.63
N GLY A 103 -21.98 9.20 2.58
CA GLY A 103 -20.73 9.70 3.17
C GLY A 103 -20.57 9.34 4.63
N THR A 104 -21.48 8.54 5.21
CA THR A 104 -21.39 8.00 6.58
C THR A 104 -21.18 6.49 6.58
N PHE A 105 -20.69 5.97 7.72
CA PHE A 105 -20.44 4.55 7.89
C PHE A 105 -21.08 4.05 9.18
N THR A 106 -21.46 2.77 9.18
CA THR A 106 -22.02 2.06 10.34
C THR A 106 -21.06 0.94 10.78
N ASP A 107 -20.70 0.88 12.06
CA ASP A 107 -19.95 -0.24 12.61
C ASP A 107 -20.79 -1.52 12.60
N VAL A 108 -20.37 -2.48 11.79
CA VAL A 108 -21.02 -3.78 11.60
C VAL A 108 -20.15 -4.93 12.11
N THR A 109 -19.06 -4.66 12.81
CA THR A 109 -18.09 -5.65 13.29
C THR A 109 -18.74 -6.84 14.00
N ALA A 110 -19.67 -6.58 14.93
CA ALA A 110 -20.33 -7.62 15.69
C ALA A 110 -21.32 -8.44 14.84
N SER A 111 -22.13 -7.79 13.98
CA SER A 111 -23.05 -8.45 13.05
C SER A 111 -22.30 -9.25 11.99
N ALA A 112 -21.16 -8.76 11.52
CA ALA A 112 -20.28 -9.45 10.58
C ALA A 112 -19.44 -10.57 11.23
N ARG A 113 -19.51 -10.76 12.57
CA ARG A 113 -18.78 -11.79 13.34
C ARG A 113 -17.26 -11.67 13.33
N LEU A 114 -16.72 -10.47 13.17
CA LEU A 114 -15.28 -10.21 13.15
C LEU A 114 -14.72 -9.87 14.54
N LEU A 115 -15.02 -10.71 15.53
CA LEU A 115 -14.76 -10.45 16.95
C LEU A 115 -13.44 -11.04 17.49
N HIS A 116 -12.46 -11.31 16.62
CA HIS A 116 -11.14 -11.75 17.08
C HIS A 116 -10.40 -10.61 17.77
N SER A 117 -9.84 -10.90 18.96
CA SER A 117 -9.03 -9.96 19.74
C SER A 117 -7.59 -10.43 19.81
N GLY A 118 -6.65 -9.54 19.55
CA GLY A 118 -5.22 -9.86 19.54
C GLY A 118 -4.38 -8.66 19.10
N TRP A 119 -3.09 -8.88 18.88
CA TRP A 119 -2.19 -7.88 18.32
C TRP A 119 -2.24 -7.95 16.79
N GLY A 120 -3.32 -7.42 16.20
CA GLY A 120 -3.45 -7.33 14.76
C GLY A 120 -2.42 -6.41 14.13
N GLN A 121 -1.95 -6.78 12.94
CA GLN A 121 -0.91 -6.07 12.21
C GLN A 121 -1.38 -5.68 10.82
N GLY A 122 -1.47 -6.59 9.88
CA GLY A 122 -1.82 -6.34 8.50
C GLY A 122 -3.11 -7.01 8.06
N CYS A 123 -3.58 -6.64 6.89
CA CYS A 123 -4.68 -7.31 6.20
C CYS A 123 -4.47 -7.32 4.69
N CYS A 124 -5.04 -8.33 4.04
CA CYS A 124 -5.21 -8.40 2.61
C CYS A 124 -6.56 -9.04 2.27
N VAL A 125 -7.06 -8.75 1.08
CA VAL A 125 -8.37 -9.18 0.59
C VAL A 125 -8.17 -10.02 -0.67
N GLY A 126 -9.05 -11.00 -0.91
CA GLY A 126 -9.09 -11.81 -2.12
C GLY A 126 -10.05 -12.98 -1.96
N ASP A 127 -10.74 -13.34 -3.02
CA ASP A 127 -11.65 -14.49 -3.10
C ASP A 127 -10.80 -15.77 -3.28
N TYR A 128 -10.37 -16.36 -2.13
CA TYR A 128 -9.42 -17.48 -2.16
C TYR A 128 -10.03 -18.81 -2.61
N ASP A 129 -11.35 -18.98 -2.50
CA ASP A 129 -12.05 -20.20 -2.91
C ASP A 129 -12.91 -20.04 -4.18
N ASN A 130 -12.83 -18.87 -4.82
CA ASN A 130 -13.50 -18.53 -6.07
C ASN A 130 -15.04 -18.62 -6.00
N ASP A 131 -15.64 -18.37 -4.83
CA ASP A 131 -17.09 -18.40 -4.64
C ASP A 131 -17.80 -17.11 -5.07
N GLY A 132 -17.02 -16.06 -5.34
CA GLY A 132 -17.49 -14.77 -5.82
C GLY A 132 -17.55 -13.70 -4.75
N PHE A 133 -17.19 -13.98 -3.51
CA PHE A 133 -17.14 -13.02 -2.42
C PHE A 133 -15.69 -12.84 -1.94
N ASP A 134 -15.28 -11.59 -1.74
CA ASP A 134 -13.93 -11.29 -1.28
C ASP A 134 -13.77 -11.67 0.19
N ASP A 135 -12.78 -12.51 0.49
CA ASP A 135 -12.38 -12.94 1.81
C ASP A 135 -11.35 -12.01 2.43
N LEU A 136 -11.15 -12.12 3.74
CA LEU A 136 -10.25 -11.25 4.48
C LEU A 136 -9.21 -12.07 5.26
N PHE A 137 -7.94 -11.85 5.00
CA PHE A 137 -6.85 -12.38 5.82
C PHE A 137 -6.26 -11.28 6.68
N VAL A 138 -6.08 -11.55 7.98
CA VAL A 138 -5.52 -10.61 8.96
C VAL A 138 -4.33 -11.24 9.66
N THR A 139 -3.19 -10.57 9.61
CA THR A 139 -1.97 -11.01 10.32
C THR A 139 -1.97 -10.51 11.76
N TYR A 140 -1.39 -11.31 12.62
CA TYR A 140 -1.25 -11.03 14.05
C TYR A 140 0.14 -11.39 14.56
N TRP A 141 0.51 -10.85 15.70
CA TRP A 141 1.51 -11.50 16.51
C TRP A 141 0.86 -12.74 17.17
N GLY A 142 1.37 -13.92 16.83
CA GLY A 142 0.82 -15.22 17.22
C GLY A 142 -0.04 -15.86 16.12
N ARG A 143 -1.36 -15.91 16.31
CA ARG A 143 -2.29 -16.58 15.41
C ARG A 143 -2.86 -15.61 14.37
N ASN A 144 -2.59 -15.86 13.09
CA ASN A 144 -3.25 -15.17 11.99
C ASN A 144 -4.70 -15.66 11.78
N VAL A 145 -5.53 -14.85 11.12
CA VAL A 145 -6.94 -15.19 10.90
C VAL A 145 -7.30 -15.04 9.42
N LEU A 146 -7.84 -16.13 8.83
CA LEU A 146 -8.52 -16.12 7.54
C LEU A 146 -10.03 -16.15 7.79
N TYR A 147 -10.70 -15.11 7.37
CA TYR A 147 -12.15 -14.98 7.41
C TYR A 147 -12.73 -15.27 6.03
N HIS A 148 -13.48 -16.37 5.93
CA HIS A 148 -14.30 -16.66 4.76
C HIS A 148 -15.56 -15.80 4.78
N ASN A 149 -15.85 -15.11 3.70
CA ASN A 149 -17.06 -14.30 3.51
C ASN A 149 -18.22 -15.21 3.12
N ASN A 150 -19.26 -15.27 3.95
CA ASN A 150 -20.40 -16.17 3.71
C ASN A 150 -21.39 -15.65 2.66
N GLY A 151 -21.17 -14.48 2.05
CA GLY A 151 -22.04 -13.85 1.07
C GLY A 151 -23.37 -13.32 1.63
N ASP A 152 -23.53 -13.32 2.95
CA ASP A 152 -24.74 -12.85 3.67
C ASP A 152 -24.43 -11.66 4.62
N GLY A 153 -23.29 -11.01 4.42
CA GLY A 153 -22.78 -9.93 5.27
C GLY A 153 -22.09 -10.41 6.53
N THR A 154 -21.85 -11.73 6.68
CA THR A 154 -21.13 -12.31 7.82
C THR A 154 -19.87 -13.05 7.36
N PHE A 155 -18.95 -13.25 8.29
CA PHE A 155 -17.70 -13.97 8.07
C PHE A 155 -17.57 -15.18 8.99
N THR A 156 -16.79 -16.17 8.57
CA THR A 156 -16.44 -17.36 9.36
C THR A 156 -14.92 -17.48 9.48
N ASP A 157 -14.37 -17.56 10.70
CA ASP A 157 -12.95 -17.87 10.92
C ASP A 157 -12.68 -19.33 10.49
N VAL A 158 -11.93 -19.49 9.41
CA VAL A 158 -11.56 -20.80 8.84
C VAL A 158 -10.07 -21.10 8.97
N SER A 159 -9.32 -20.29 9.71
CA SER A 159 -7.85 -20.30 9.76
C SER A 159 -7.25 -21.66 10.09
N ASP A 160 -7.82 -22.37 11.09
CA ASP A 160 -7.33 -23.69 11.51
C ASP A 160 -7.65 -24.75 10.47
N LYS A 161 -8.87 -24.71 9.89
CA LYS A 161 -9.29 -25.61 8.81
C LYS A 161 -8.45 -25.38 7.54
N ALA A 162 -8.24 -24.12 7.22
CA ALA A 162 -7.44 -23.72 6.05
C ALA A 162 -5.93 -23.99 6.22
N GLY A 163 -5.44 -24.12 7.47
CA GLY A 163 -4.03 -24.39 7.74
C GLY A 163 -3.12 -23.16 7.69
N VAL A 164 -3.69 -21.94 7.83
CA VAL A 164 -2.95 -20.67 7.72
C VAL A 164 -2.83 -19.90 9.02
N ALA A 165 -3.30 -20.46 10.14
CA ALA A 165 -3.31 -19.79 11.43
C ALA A 165 -1.92 -19.40 11.96
N GLY A 166 -0.86 -20.07 11.50
CA GLY A 166 0.48 -19.89 12.07
C GLY A 166 0.55 -20.39 13.53
N SER A 167 1.63 -20.13 14.22
CA SER A 167 1.78 -20.58 15.62
C SER A 167 2.85 -19.80 16.39
N GLY A 168 2.74 -19.84 17.73
CA GLY A 168 3.82 -19.44 18.64
C GLY A 168 4.04 -17.95 18.74
N THR A 169 5.31 -17.53 18.60
CA THR A 169 5.78 -16.15 18.71
C THR A 169 6.01 -15.50 17.34
N CYS A 170 5.50 -16.11 16.26
CA CYS A 170 5.58 -15.52 14.92
C CYS A 170 4.84 -14.19 14.89
N TRP A 171 5.40 -13.24 14.19
CA TRP A 171 4.81 -11.93 14.01
C TRP A 171 4.52 -11.72 12.53
N GLY A 172 3.30 -12.10 12.12
CA GLY A 172 2.80 -11.80 10.79
C GLY A 172 2.72 -10.29 10.58
N ALA A 173 3.30 -9.83 9.49
CA ALA A 173 3.42 -8.43 9.09
C ALA A 173 2.59 -8.17 7.83
N GLY A 174 3.19 -7.66 6.76
CA GLY A 174 2.51 -7.52 5.46
C GLY A 174 2.11 -8.88 4.88
N CYS A 175 1.01 -8.90 4.15
CA CYS A 175 0.51 -10.08 3.47
C CYS A 175 -0.09 -9.71 2.12
N CYS A 176 -0.15 -10.66 1.21
CA CYS A 176 -0.85 -10.51 -0.06
C CYS A 176 -1.33 -11.86 -0.58
N PHE A 177 -2.50 -11.86 -1.23
CA PHE A 177 -2.91 -12.95 -2.09
C PHE A 177 -2.27 -12.78 -3.48
N LEU A 178 -1.91 -13.89 -4.11
CA LEU A 178 -1.35 -13.95 -5.46
C LEU A 178 -1.59 -15.35 -6.03
N ASP A 179 -1.66 -15.46 -7.34
CA ASP A 179 -1.72 -16.75 -8.04
C ASP A 179 -0.31 -17.03 -8.61
N TYR A 180 0.62 -17.53 -7.73
CA TYR A 180 2.03 -17.61 -8.10
C TYR A 180 2.35 -18.73 -9.08
N ASP A 181 1.53 -19.78 -9.15
CA ASP A 181 1.73 -20.90 -10.09
C ASP A 181 0.70 -20.90 -11.25
N ARG A 182 -0.14 -19.86 -11.32
CA ARG A 182 -1.12 -19.59 -12.37
C ARG A 182 -2.13 -20.74 -12.56
N ASP A 183 -2.51 -21.36 -11.45
CA ASP A 183 -3.50 -22.44 -11.46
C ASP A 183 -4.95 -21.94 -11.31
N GLY A 184 -5.13 -20.62 -11.11
CA GLY A 184 -6.43 -19.96 -10.97
C GLY A 184 -6.95 -19.91 -9.52
N HIS A 185 -6.17 -20.37 -8.56
CA HIS A 185 -6.46 -20.26 -7.13
C HIS A 185 -5.50 -19.27 -6.46
N LEU A 186 -6.02 -18.44 -5.59
CA LEU A 186 -5.19 -17.47 -4.87
C LEU A 186 -4.40 -18.15 -3.76
N ASP A 187 -3.08 -18.05 -3.85
CA ASP A 187 -2.13 -18.40 -2.82
C ASP A 187 -1.94 -17.24 -1.84
N LEU A 188 -1.26 -17.47 -0.73
CA LEU A 188 -1.10 -16.48 0.32
C LEU A 188 0.36 -16.34 0.72
N PHE A 189 0.91 -15.13 0.57
CA PHE A 189 2.23 -14.76 1.11
C PHE A 189 2.07 -13.97 2.41
N VAL A 190 2.93 -14.29 3.41
CA VAL A 190 2.99 -13.59 4.70
C VAL A 190 4.45 -13.23 5.00
N ALA A 191 4.74 -11.94 5.06
CA ALA A 191 5.99 -11.46 5.62
C ALA A 191 5.97 -11.62 7.14
N ASN A 192 7.09 -12.00 7.73
CA ASN A 192 7.25 -12.08 9.19
C ASN A 192 8.36 -11.15 9.65
N TYR A 193 8.07 -10.35 10.69
CA TYR A 193 8.97 -9.30 11.14
C TYR A 193 10.07 -9.82 12.07
N VAL A 194 9.78 -10.02 13.33
CA VAL A 194 10.75 -10.52 14.32
C VAL A 194 10.15 -11.64 15.16
N ASN A 195 11.00 -12.50 15.72
CA ASN A 195 10.60 -13.48 16.72
C ASN A 195 10.52 -12.77 18.07
N PHE A 196 9.30 -12.43 18.51
CA PHE A 196 9.06 -11.63 19.70
C PHE A 196 8.47 -12.47 20.84
N ASP A 197 9.18 -12.48 21.97
CA ASP A 197 8.71 -13.09 23.22
C ASP A 197 8.76 -12.03 24.34
N PRO A 198 7.62 -11.51 24.82
CA PRO A 198 7.59 -10.43 25.81
C PRO A 198 8.20 -10.83 27.15
N ALA A 199 8.31 -12.13 27.46
CA ALA A 199 8.96 -12.60 28.68
C ALA A 199 10.50 -12.49 28.62
N LYS A 200 11.06 -12.46 27.42
CA LYS A 200 12.52 -12.39 27.18
C LYS A 200 12.94 -11.05 26.56
N ALA A 201 12.01 -10.28 26.03
CA ALA A 201 12.31 -9.02 25.35
C ALA A 201 12.94 -8.02 26.32
N PRO A 202 14.06 -7.39 25.94
CA PRO A 202 14.71 -6.38 26.78
C PRO A 202 13.83 -5.12 26.84
N ARG A 203 13.91 -4.43 27.98
CA ARG A 203 13.18 -3.19 28.25
C ARG A 203 13.96 -1.96 27.75
N PRO A 204 13.31 -0.80 27.61
CA PRO A 204 13.95 0.45 27.24
C PRO A 204 15.25 0.69 28.02
N GLY A 205 16.32 0.98 27.29
CA GLY A 205 17.64 1.27 27.85
C GLY A 205 18.50 0.08 28.28
N GLN A 206 17.99 -1.16 28.24
CA GLN A 206 18.72 -2.36 28.71
C GLN A 206 19.83 -2.85 27.73
N SER A 207 19.77 -2.44 26.46
CA SER A 207 20.83 -2.74 25.48
C SER A 207 21.11 -1.54 24.59
N ALA A 208 22.11 -1.64 23.72
CA ALA A 208 22.42 -0.61 22.73
C ALA A 208 21.27 -0.42 21.73
N TYR A 209 20.58 -1.50 21.37
CA TYR A 209 19.43 -1.47 20.46
C TYR A 209 18.14 -0.90 21.08
N CYS A 210 18.14 -0.63 22.40
CA CYS A 210 17.03 -0.07 23.15
C CYS A 210 17.25 1.40 23.53
N ARG A 211 18.00 2.14 22.70
CA ARG A 211 18.33 3.55 22.88
C ARG A 211 18.25 4.29 21.54
N TYR A 212 17.65 5.47 21.57
CA TYR A 212 17.63 6.40 20.44
C TYR A 212 18.15 7.77 20.92
N ASN A 213 19.24 8.29 20.33
CA ASN A 213 19.88 9.54 20.78
C ASN A 213 20.11 9.57 22.31
N ALA A 214 20.64 8.49 22.88
CA ALA A 214 20.83 8.27 24.32
C ALA A 214 19.53 8.15 25.17
N ILE A 215 18.35 8.34 24.60
CA ILE A 215 17.06 8.17 25.27
C ILE A 215 16.75 6.67 25.36
N PRO A 216 16.39 6.14 26.54
CA PRO A 216 15.83 4.79 26.63
C PRO A 216 14.50 4.70 25.86
N VAL A 217 14.42 3.75 24.92
CA VAL A 217 13.25 3.49 24.07
C VAL A 217 13.06 1.97 23.94
N PRO A 218 11.91 1.47 23.49
CA PRO A 218 11.79 0.06 23.08
C PRO A 218 12.88 -0.34 22.10
N CYS A 219 13.27 -1.60 22.14
CA CYS A 219 14.36 -2.08 21.29
C CYS A 219 13.90 -2.15 19.84
N GLY A 220 14.72 -1.64 18.92
CA GLY A 220 14.53 -1.83 17.48
C GLY A 220 14.74 -3.29 17.03
N PRO A 221 14.48 -3.60 15.74
CA PRO A 221 14.44 -4.97 15.22
C PRO A 221 15.75 -5.73 15.39
N LEU A 222 16.90 -5.06 15.29
CA LEU A 222 18.22 -5.68 15.47
C LEU A 222 18.47 -6.18 16.90
N GLY A 223 17.59 -5.88 17.84
CA GLY A 223 17.57 -6.46 19.19
C GLY A 223 16.93 -7.85 19.26
N PHE A 224 16.39 -8.36 18.15
CA PHE A 224 15.66 -9.63 18.05
C PHE A 224 16.15 -10.44 16.85
N ALA A 225 15.86 -11.74 16.84
CA ALA A 225 16.01 -12.56 15.64
C ALA A 225 14.92 -12.20 14.62
N GLY A 226 15.27 -12.08 13.36
CA GLY A 226 14.31 -11.83 12.28
C GLY A 226 13.35 -13.00 12.06
N GLY A 227 12.17 -12.71 11.55
CA GLY A 227 11.16 -13.69 11.17
C GLY A 227 11.48 -14.42 9.87
N THR A 228 10.75 -15.48 9.59
CA THR A 228 10.82 -16.24 8.34
C THR A 228 9.54 -16.02 7.56
N ASN A 229 9.64 -15.57 6.32
CA ASN A 229 8.49 -15.36 5.45
C ASN A 229 7.84 -16.71 5.08
N ILE A 230 6.54 -16.69 4.86
CA ILE A 230 5.74 -17.89 4.59
C ILE A 230 5.01 -17.73 3.24
N LEU A 231 5.01 -18.81 2.46
CA LEU A 231 4.16 -18.96 1.29
C LEU A 231 3.25 -20.17 1.48
N TYR A 232 1.96 -19.92 1.44
CA TYR A 232 0.92 -20.94 1.50
C TYR A 232 0.35 -21.15 0.10
N ARG A 233 0.49 -22.38 -0.45
CA ARG A 233 -0.14 -22.78 -1.70
C ARG A 233 -1.58 -23.21 -1.47
N ASN A 234 -2.51 -22.65 -2.20
CA ASN A 234 -3.91 -23.05 -2.22
C ASN A 234 -4.07 -24.42 -2.90
N ARG A 235 -4.90 -25.31 -2.34
CA ARG A 235 -5.19 -26.62 -2.90
C ARG A 235 -6.49 -26.68 -3.70
N GLY A 236 -7.23 -25.57 -3.80
CA GLY A 236 -8.52 -25.49 -4.44
C GLY A 236 -9.68 -26.20 -3.70
N ASP A 237 -9.44 -26.63 -2.46
CA ASP A 237 -10.43 -27.30 -1.60
C ASP A 237 -10.73 -26.54 -0.30
N GLY A 238 -10.34 -25.25 -0.26
CA GLY A 238 -10.46 -24.36 0.90
C GLY A 238 -9.36 -24.57 1.93
N THR A 239 -8.28 -25.33 1.59
CA THR A 239 -7.11 -25.52 2.45
C THR A 239 -5.83 -25.13 1.75
N PHE A 240 -4.80 -24.82 2.54
CA PHE A 240 -3.49 -24.41 2.04
C PHE A 240 -2.39 -25.39 2.47
N ALA A 241 -1.32 -25.42 1.72
CA ALA A 241 -0.07 -26.09 2.07
C ALA A 241 1.02 -25.05 2.33
N ASP A 242 1.74 -25.15 3.44
CA ASP A 242 2.97 -24.39 3.62
C ASP A 242 4.05 -24.93 2.68
N VAL A 243 4.42 -24.14 1.68
CA VAL A 243 5.45 -24.45 0.68
C VAL A 243 6.70 -23.59 0.83
N SER A 244 6.84 -22.86 1.95
CA SER A 244 7.88 -21.86 2.18
C SER A 244 9.30 -22.38 1.97
N GLU A 245 9.59 -23.59 2.47
CA GLU A 245 10.91 -24.22 2.29
C GLU A 245 11.11 -24.71 0.83
N ALA A 246 10.09 -25.34 0.25
CA ALA A 246 10.16 -25.90 -1.09
C ALA A 246 10.27 -24.81 -2.16
N SER A 247 9.52 -23.72 -1.99
CA SER A 247 9.54 -22.56 -2.90
C SER A 247 10.79 -21.69 -2.76
N GLY A 248 11.58 -21.83 -1.69
CA GLY A 248 12.75 -20.99 -1.41
C GLY A 248 12.46 -19.70 -0.66
N ILE A 249 11.19 -19.42 -0.33
CA ILE A 249 10.77 -18.20 0.41
C ILE A 249 11.31 -18.20 1.84
N ALA A 250 11.29 -19.33 2.54
CA ALA A 250 11.75 -19.43 3.94
C ALA A 250 13.26 -19.24 4.08
N ARG A 251 14.02 -19.50 3.05
CA ARG A 251 15.49 -19.42 3.06
C ARG A 251 15.96 -18.65 1.83
N PRO A 252 15.75 -17.34 1.79
CA PRO A 252 16.22 -16.55 0.65
C PRO A 252 17.73 -16.74 0.47
N ARG A 253 18.13 -17.26 -0.68
CA ARG A 253 19.52 -17.51 -1.02
C ARG A 253 20.07 -16.32 -1.80
N GLY A 254 20.78 -15.44 -1.11
CA GLY A 254 21.39 -14.28 -1.77
C GLY A 254 21.99 -13.31 -0.77
N PRO A 255 22.69 -12.28 -1.25
CA PRO A 255 23.29 -11.25 -0.38
C PRO A 255 22.28 -10.53 0.50
N SER A 256 21.04 -10.39 0.04
CA SER A 256 19.97 -9.69 0.76
C SER A 256 19.55 -10.41 2.05
N SER A 257 19.73 -11.73 2.15
CA SER A 257 19.40 -12.51 3.35
C SER A 257 20.42 -12.40 4.48
N MET A 258 21.45 -11.59 4.30
CA MET A 258 22.56 -11.44 5.25
C MET A 258 22.52 -10.07 5.88
N VAL A 259 22.62 -9.97 7.19
CA VAL A 259 22.87 -8.71 7.89
C VAL A 259 24.27 -8.66 8.47
N PHE A 260 24.82 -7.45 8.53
CA PHE A 260 26.13 -7.21 9.12
C PHE A 260 26.04 -7.18 10.64
N VAL A 261 26.52 -8.21 11.28
CA VAL A 261 26.61 -8.30 12.74
C VAL A 261 28.08 -8.28 13.14
N SER A 262 28.48 -7.19 13.80
CA SER A 262 29.88 -6.89 14.20
C SER A 262 30.89 -6.92 13.07
N SER A 263 31.57 -7.67 12.58
CA SER A 263 32.49 -7.70 11.43
C SER A 263 32.14 -8.77 10.39
N ASN A 264 30.99 -9.45 10.56
CA ASN A 264 30.61 -10.57 9.71
C ASN A 264 29.14 -10.45 9.27
N TRP A 265 28.87 -10.85 8.04
CA TRP A 265 27.52 -11.08 7.55
C TRP A 265 26.98 -12.40 8.10
N GLN A 266 25.80 -12.35 8.72
CA GLN A 266 25.13 -13.53 9.26
C GLN A 266 23.69 -13.62 8.71
N PRO A 267 23.18 -14.82 8.43
CA PRO A 267 21.75 -15.01 8.19
C PRO A 267 20.97 -14.64 9.46
N SER A 268 20.00 -13.73 9.35
CA SER A 268 19.29 -13.20 10.54
C SER A 268 17.79 -13.26 10.44
N GLY A 269 17.23 -13.83 9.38
CA GLY A 269 15.82 -13.71 9.01
C GLY A 269 15.56 -12.46 8.15
N SER A 270 14.30 -12.21 7.80
CA SER A 270 13.97 -11.18 6.81
C SER A 270 13.76 -9.79 7.40
N TYR A 271 13.29 -9.67 8.64
CA TYR A 271 12.73 -8.43 9.19
C TYR A 271 11.66 -7.81 8.27
N GLY A 272 10.89 -8.65 7.59
CA GLY A 272 9.92 -8.25 6.59
C GLY A 272 8.76 -7.46 7.17
N MET A 273 8.44 -6.36 6.50
CA MET A 273 7.34 -5.45 6.84
C MET A 273 6.31 -5.43 5.71
N GLY A 274 6.19 -4.35 4.95
CA GLY A 274 5.29 -4.27 3.80
C GLY A 274 5.65 -5.26 2.71
N ALA A 275 4.65 -5.89 2.11
CA ALA A 275 4.79 -6.83 1.01
C ALA A 275 3.88 -6.43 -0.15
N ALA A 276 4.36 -6.62 -1.38
CA ALA A 276 3.59 -6.41 -2.60
C ALA A 276 3.94 -7.51 -3.62
N ALA A 277 2.91 -8.08 -4.25
CA ALA A 277 3.08 -9.02 -5.34
C ALA A 277 2.67 -8.36 -6.66
N ALA A 278 3.57 -8.38 -7.66
CA ALA A 278 3.35 -7.83 -8.99
C ALA A 278 4.34 -8.44 -10.00
N ASP A 279 4.02 -8.34 -11.29
CA ASP A 279 4.92 -8.75 -12.36
C ASP A 279 5.93 -7.63 -12.68
N PHE A 280 7.11 -7.66 -12.02
CA PHE A 280 8.12 -6.62 -12.15
C PHE A 280 9.00 -6.74 -13.41
N ASP A 281 9.05 -7.90 -14.04
CA ASP A 281 9.87 -8.11 -15.25
C ASP A 281 9.05 -8.33 -16.53
N ASN A 282 7.73 -8.10 -16.47
CA ASN A 282 6.79 -8.16 -17.59
C ASN A 282 6.73 -9.55 -18.26
N ASP A 283 7.01 -10.62 -17.51
CA ASP A 283 6.98 -12.00 -18.02
C ASP A 283 5.61 -12.70 -17.81
N GLY A 284 4.70 -12.05 -17.10
CA GLY A 284 3.33 -12.51 -16.84
C GLY A 284 3.19 -13.41 -15.61
N TRP A 285 4.23 -13.49 -14.76
CA TRP A 285 4.21 -14.21 -13.49
C TRP A 285 4.43 -13.23 -12.33
N PRO A 286 3.69 -13.37 -11.22
CA PRO A 286 3.89 -12.47 -10.11
C PRO A 286 5.17 -12.77 -9.35
N ASP A 287 5.95 -11.72 -9.11
CA ASP A 287 7.08 -11.67 -8.18
C ASP A 287 6.62 -11.11 -6.83
N ILE A 288 7.46 -11.18 -5.80
CA ILE A 288 7.12 -10.66 -4.47
C ILE A 288 8.24 -9.74 -3.98
N TYR A 289 7.90 -8.46 -3.74
CA TYR A 289 8.78 -7.51 -3.07
C TYR A 289 8.43 -7.41 -1.57
N VAL A 290 9.46 -7.37 -0.71
CA VAL A 290 9.30 -7.21 0.74
C VAL A 290 10.19 -6.07 1.23
N ALA A 291 9.58 -5.01 1.74
CA ALA A 291 10.28 -3.97 2.48
C ALA A 291 10.78 -4.54 3.82
N CYS A 292 12.06 -4.39 4.12
CA CYS A 292 12.66 -4.94 5.34
C CYS A 292 13.16 -3.83 6.24
N ASP A 293 12.90 -3.94 7.56
CA ASP A 293 13.33 -2.96 8.54
C ASP A 293 14.79 -3.20 8.95
N SER A 294 15.64 -2.20 8.74
CA SER A 294 17.07 -2.23 9.12
C SER A 294 17.87 -3.37 8.47
N ALA A 295 17.36 -3.92 7.37
CA ALA A 295 17.95 -4.99 6.59
C ALA A 295 17.75 -4.72 5.09
N PRO A 296 18.52 -5.35 4.19
CA PRO A 296 18.26 -5.30 2.76
C PRO A 296 16.84 -5.79 2.45
N SER A 297 16.10 -5.06 1.63
CA SER A 297 14.79 -5.52 1.13
C SER A 297 14.95 -6.75 0.25
N LEU A 298 13.88 -7.51 0.07
CA LEU A 298 13.86 -8.75 -0.69
C LEU A 298 13.03 -8.58 -1.96
N LEU A 299 13.47 -9.18 -3.06
CA LEU A 299 12.72 -9.38 -4.28
C LEU A 299 12.80 -10.85 -4.67
N TYR A 300 11.72 -11.56 -4.50
CA TYR A 300 11.59 -12.95 -4.88
C TYR A 300 11.05 -13.01 -6.31
N ARG A 301 11.94 -13.29 -7.26
CA ARG A 301 11.57 -13.48 -8.65
C ARG A 301 11.01 -14.89 -8.84
N ASN A 302 9.85 -14.99 -9.48
CA ASN A 302 9.23 -16.26 -9.83
C ASN A 302 10.07 -17.01 -10.87
N SER A 303 10.32 -18.30 -10.64
CA SER A 303 11.09 -19.17 -11.56
C SER A 303 10.20 -19.99 -12.49
N HIS A 304 8.88 -19.84 -12.45
CA HIS A 304 7.85 -20.53 -13.25
C HIS A 304 7.77 -22.06 -13.01
N ASP A 305 8.38 -22.55 -11.95
CA ASP A 305 8.42 -23.97 -11.58
C ASP A 305 7.95 -24.23 -10.16
N GLY A 306 7.24 -23.24 -9.56
CA GLY A 306 6.80 -23.28 -8.16
C GLY A 306 7.85 -22.81 -7.18
N THR A 307 9.00 -22.31 -7.65
CA THR A 307 10.08 -21.77 -6.82
C THR A 307 10.34 -20.30 -7.10
N PHE A 308 10.99 -19.66 -6.13
CA PHE A 308 11.42 -18.27 -6.22
C PHE A 308 12.93 -18.14 -6.03
N ARG A 309 13.49 -17.13 -6.67
CA ARG A 309 14.88 -16.74 -6.49
C ARG A 309 14.96 -15.33 -5.92
N GLU A 310 15.60 -15.14 -4.77
CA GLU A 310 15.85 -13.82 -4.21
C GLU A 310 16.91 -13.08 -5.04
N ILE A 311 16.57 -11.89 -5.54
CA ILE A 311 17.41 -11.11 -6.46
C ILE A 311 17.50 -9.62 -6.12
N ALA A 312 17.00 -9.13 -4.98
CA ALA A 312 16.88 -7.69 -4.72
C ALA A 312 18.22 -6.93 -4.81
N VAL A 313 19.33 -7.52 -4.32
CA VAL A 313 20.66 -6.88 -4.42
C VAL A 313 21.14 -6.79 -5.86
N PRO A 314 21.22 -7.87 -6.64
CA PRO A 314 21.62 -7.77 -8.05
C PRO A 314 20.63 -7.00 -8.92
N ALA A 315 19.34 -6.96 -8.54
CA ALA A 315 18.32 -6.17 -9.23
C ALA A 315 18.35 -4.67 -8.87
N GLY A 316 19.06 -4.27 -7.79
CA GLY A 316 19.22 -2.86 -7.42
C GLY A 316 18.11 -2.28 -6.55
N CYS A 317 17.23 -3.08 -5.94
CA CYS A 317 16.11 -2.62 -5.10
C CYS A 317 16.19 -3.04 -3.62
N ALA A 318 17.35 -3.49 -3.16
CA ALA A 318 17.58 -3.90 -1.77
C ALA A 318 18.06 -2.77 -0.86
N LEU A 319 18.89 -1.87 -1.38
CA LEU A 319 19.71 -0.89 -0.66
C LEU A 319 19.50 0.50 -1.26
N ASP A 320 19.92 1.55 -0.55
CA ASP A 320 19.96 2.90 -1.13
C ASP A 320 21.11 3.06 -2.15
N GLU A 321 21.20 4.23 -2.79
CA GLU A 321 22.25 4.56 -3.77
C GLU A 321 23.70 4.45 -3.22
N ASN A 322 23.87 4.46 -1.88
CA ASN A 322 25.16 4.34 -1.20
C ASN A 322 25.44 2.89 -0.74
N GLY A 323 24.57 1.93 -1.07
CA GLY A 323 24.69 0.54 -0.66
C GLY A 323 24.35 0.29 0.82
N VAL A 324 23.53 1.16 1.44
CA VAL A 324 23.12 1.05 2.84
C VAL A 324 21.72 0.45 2.94
N ALA A 325 21.56 -0.53 3.85
CA ALA A 325 20.26 -1.04 4.21
C ALA A 325 19.51 0.00 5.06
N LEU A 326 18.33 0.40 4.61
CA LEU A 326 17.46 1.33 5.32
C LEU A 326 16.40 0.57 6.13
N ALA A 327 15.72 1.28 7.05
CA ALA A 327 14.62 0.72 7.81
C ALA A 327 13.31 0.85 7.01
N GLY A 328 13.09 -0.08 6.08
CA GLY A 328 11.92 -0.10 5.20
C GLY A 328 10.65 -0.53 5.93
N MET A 329 9.52 0.20 5.69
CA MET A 329 8.22 -0.03 6.33
C MET A 329 7.16 -0.43 5.30
N GLY A 330 6.50 0.53 4.67
CA GLY A 330 5.50 0.32 3.62
C GLY A 330 6.13 0.31 2.23
N ALA A 331 5.44 -0.32 1.28
CA ALA A 331 5.80 -0.35 -0.12
C ALA A 331 4.56 -0.14 -1.00
N GLY A 332 4.67 0.77 -1.97
CA GLY A 332 3.68 1.00 -3.02
C GLY A 332 4.28 0.68 -4.39
N VAL A 333 3.45 0.22 -5.32
CA VAL A 333 3.87 -0.24 -6.65
C VAL A 333 3.01 0.41 -7.74
N ALA A 334 3.64 1.11 -8.68
CA ALA A 334 3.00 1.60 -9.91
C ALA A 334 4.05 2.01 -10.95
N ASP A 335 3.63 2.21 -12.18
CA ASP A 335 4.41 2.86 -13.24
C ASP A 335 4.25 4.40 -13.09
N TYR A 336 5.21 5.05 -12.41
CA TYR A 336 5.08 6.49 -12.11
C TYR A 336 5.55 7.40 -13.26
N ASP A 337 6.38 6.92 -14.16
CA ASP A 337 6.92 7.70 -15.28
C ASP A 337 6.38 7.26 -16.65
N ALA A 338 5.39 6.37 -16.66
CA ALA A 338 4.66 5.89 -17.83
C ALA A 338 5.58 5.21 -18.87
N ASP A 339 6.63 4.52 -18.41
CA ASP A 339 7.57 3.81 -19.29
C ASP A 339 7.18 2.32 -19.50
N GLY A 340 6.14 1.84 -18.82
CA GLY A 340 5.59 0.49 -18.96
C GLY A 340 6.19 -0.53 -18.02
N TRP A 341 6.97 -0.11 -17.01
CA TRP A 341 7.52 -0.95 -15.97
C TRP A 341 6.98 -0.52 -14.60
N LEU A 342 6.72 -1.48 -13.73
CA LEU A 342 6.26 -1.18 -12.38
C LEU A 342 7.43 -0.79 -11.48
N ASP A 343 7.33 0.38 -10.87
CA ASP A 343 8.28 0.97 -9.93
C ASP A 343 7.87 0.71 -8.48
N ILE A 344 8.79 0.96 -7.55
CA ILE A 344 8.55 0.75 -6.12
C ILE A 344 8.84 2.03 -5.35
N VAL A 345 7.87 2.52 -4.57
CA VAL A 345 8.10 3.51 -3.51
C VAL A 345 8.11 2.83 -2.15
N ARG A 346 9.08 3.17 -1.29
CA ARG A 346 9.23 2.58 0.05
C ARG A 346 9.47 3.67 1.09
N THR A 347 8.72 3.62 2.19
CA THR A 347 8.96 4.47 3.35
C THR A 347 10.07 3.93 4.23
N ASN A 348 10.73 4.83 4.96
CA ASN A 348 11.85 4.51 5.82
C ASN A 348 11.78 5.28 7.15
N PHE A 349 12.71 4.98 8.05
CA PHE A 349 12.84 5.61 9.35
C PHE A 349 13.21 7.10 9.25
N SER A 350 13.01 7.85 10.34
CA SER A 350 13.44 9.26 10.44
C SER A 350 14.91 9.43 10.06
N GLU A 351 15.23 10.55 9.40
CA GLU A 351 16.54 10.93 8.88
C GLU A 351 17.00 10.11 7.65
N GLN A 352 16.21 9.11 7.24
CA GLN A 352 16.37 8.41 5.97
C GLN A 352 15.48 9.03 4.88
N VAL A 353 15.81 8.79 3.62
CA VAL A 353 15.04 9.27 2.46
C VAL A 353 13.95 8.26 2.14
N THR A 354 12.72 8.71 1.84
CA THR A 354 11.73 7.86 1.16
C THR A 354 12.34 7.35 -0.13
N THR A 355 12.41 6.04 -0.31
CA THR A 355 13.09 5.41 -1.44
C THR A 355 12.14 5.26 -2.62
N LEU A 356 12.61 5.62 -3.82
CA LEU A 356 11.96 5.35 -5.09
C LEU A 356 12.89 4.52 -5.95
N TYR A 357 12.56 3.27 -6.16
CA TYR A 357 13.26 2.40 -7.08
C TYR A 357 12.55 2.44 -8.44
N ARG A 358 13.20 3.07 -9.42
CA ARG A 358 12.75 3.10 -10.79
C ARG A 358 13.14 1.80 -11.49
N ASN A 359 12.16 1.10 -12.04
CA ASN A 359 12.37 -0.07 -12.89
C ASN A 359 12.65 0.37 -14.33
N HIS A 360 13.57 -0.27 -15.01
CA HIS A 360 13.89 0.01 -16.42
C HIS A 360 14.00 -1.27 -17.26
N GLY A 361 13.35 -2.37 -16.79
CA GLY A 361 13.31 -3.67 -17.47
C GLY A 361 14.59 -4.50 -17.36
N GLY A 362 15.68 -3.91 -16.93
CA GLY A 362 16.96 -4.61 -16.67
C GLY A 362 17.34 -4.64 -15.19
N GLY A 363 16.46 -4.15 -14.33
CA GLY A 363 16.64 -3.98 -12.89
C GLY A 363 16.13 -2.62 -12.43
N PHE A 364 16.49 -2.25 -11.21
CA PHE A 364 16.06 -1.01 -10.56
C PHE A 364 17.22 -0.06 -10.32
N GLU A 365 16.95 1.24 -10.36
CA GLU A 365 17.85 2.29 -9.90
C GLU A 365 17.20 3.10 -8.77
N ASP A 366 17.96 3.51 -7.77
CA ASP A 366 17.48 4.46 -6.74
C ASP A 366 17.34 5.85 -7.36
N ALA A 367 16.10 6.27 -7.60
CA ALA A 367 15.75 7.56 -8.17
C ALA A 367 15.38 8.61 -7.10
N SER A 368 15.42 8.29 -5.81
CA SER A 368 14.84 9.06 -4.70
C SER A 368 15.25 10.53 -4.69
N ILE A 369 16.54 10.81 -4.74
CA ILE A 369 17.07 12.18 -4.70
C ILE A 369 16.78 12.90 -6.02
N ARG A 370 16.99 12.22 -7.16
CA ARG A 370 16.75 12.79 -8.50
C ARG A 370 15.27 13.13 -8.69
N ALA A 371 14.38 12.30 -8.19
CA ALA A 371 12.93 12.50 -8.25
C ALA A 371 12.41 13.57 -7.28
N GLY A 372 13.22 14.05 -6.31
CA GLY A 372 12.84 15.13 -5.39
C GLY A 372 12.29 14.66 -4.05
N LEU A 373 12.38 13.37 -3.69
CA LEU A 373 11.85 12.82 -2.44
C LEU A 373 12.76 13.06 -1.21
N GLY A 374 13.95 13.64 -1.40
CA GLY A 374 14.93 13.87 -0.33
C GLY A 374 14.58 14.97 0.68
N VAL A 375 13.44 15.65 0.54
CA VAL A 375 13.14 16.88 1.32
C VAL A 375 12.53 16.61 2.70
N ASN A 376 11.81 15.51 2.90
CA ASN A 376 11.05 15.22 4.14
C ASN A 376 11.71 14.18 5.05
N ARG A 377 13.03 14.08 5.05
CA ARG A 377 13.82 13.10 5.80
C ARG A 377 13.55 13.05 7.31
N LYS A 378 13.06 14.15 7.90
CA LYS A 378 12.75 14.23 9.34
C LYS A 378 11.56 13.36 9.77
N TYR A 379 10.69 12.99 8.83
CA TYR A 379 9.53 12.18 9.15
C TYR A 379 9.84 10.69 9.05
N LEU A 380 9.19 9.90 9.91
CA LEU A 380 9.17 8.45 9.86
C LEU A 380 7.92 8.03 9.09
N GLY A 381 8.11 7.47 7.89
CA GLY A 381 7.01 7.06 7.03
C GLY A 381 6.60 5.62 7.27
N PHE A 382 5.29 5.36 7.25
CA PHE A 382 4.70 4.02 7.28
C PHE A 382 3.91 3.74 6.01
N GLY A 383 2.61 4.04 5.99
CA GLY A 383 1.77 3.86 4.83
C GLY A 383 2.23 4.74 3.67
N VAL A 384 2.30 4.16 2.48
CA VAL A 384 2.69 4.84 1.25
C VAL A 384 2.05 4.13 0.07
N ASP A 385 1.58 4.89 -0.90
CA ASP A 385 1.29 4.32 -2.21
C ASP A 385 1.30 5.41 -3.29
N PHE A 386 1.25 4.93 -4.53
CA PHE A 386 1.03 5.73 -5.70
C PHE A 386 -0.47 5.83 -6.01
N PHE A 387 -0.93 7.02 -6.35
CA PHE A 387 -2.28 7.27 -6.82
C PHE A 387 -2.31 8.56 -7.65
N ASP A 388 -3.33 8.80 -8.42
CA ASP A 388 -3.49 10.01 -9.22
C ASP A 388 -4.57 10.88 -8.55
N PHE A 389 -4.16 11.80 -7.66
CA PHE A 389 -5.11 12.56 -6.85
C PHE A 389 -5.78 13.71 -7.62
N ASP A 390 -5.21 14.17 -8.72
CA ASP A 390 -5.79 15.26 -9.51
C ASP A 390 -6.26 14.82 -10.92
N ASN A 391 -6.31 13.49 -11.15
CA ASN A 391 -6.77 12.85 -12.38
C ASN A 391 -6.04 13.36 -13.65
N ASP A 392 -4.77 13.76 -13.50
CA ASP A 392 -3.98 14.28 -14.63
C ASP A 392 -3.29 13.16 -15.43
N GLY A 393 -3.37 11.92 -14.98
CA GLY A 393 -2.81 10.73 -15.62
C GLY A 393 -1.42 10.34 -15.09
N TRP A 394 -0.85 11.08 -14.13
CA TRP A 394 0.44 10.78 -13.53
C TRP A 394 0.26 10.30 -12.09
N LYS A 395 0.99 9.27 -11.71
CA LYS A 395 0.91 8.73 -10.34
C LYS A 395 1.67 9.61 -9.36
N ASP A 396 0.97 10.13 -8.37
CA ASP A 396 1.44 10.91 -7.23
C ASP A 396 1.79 10.00 -6.05
N ILE A 397 2.39 10.54 -4.98
CA ILE A 397 2.75 9.75 -3.80
C ILE A 397 2.14 10.39 -2.54
N PHE A 398 1.42 9.58 -1.75
CA PHE A 398 0.99 9.93 -0.41
C PHE A 398 1.76 9.12 0.63
N ILE A 399 2.09 9.76 1.78
CA ILE A 399 2.79 9.12 2.88
C ILE A 399 2.09 9.44 4.21
N ALA A 400 1.73 8.40 4.95
CA ALA A 400 1.31 8.48 6.34
C ALA A 400 2.53 8.39 7.26
N ASN A 401 2.72 9.38 8.12
CA ASN A 401 3.88 9.49 9.00
C ASN A 401 3.48 9.44 10.47
N GLY A 402 4.42 8.98 11.31
CA GLY A 402 4.28 8.98 12.75
C GLY A 402 5.47 8.30 13.42
N HIS A 403 6.12 8.93 14.37
CA HIS A 403 7.29 8.34 15.00
C HIS A 403 6.91 7.14 15.88
N VAL A 404 7.84 6.21 16.10
CA VAL A 404 7.63 5.02 16.94
C VAL A 404 7.84 5.31 18.42
N TYR A 405 8.77 6.18 18.79
CA TYR A 405 9.17 6.38 20.18
C TYR A 405 8.35 7.49 20.87
N ALA A 406 7.36 7.11 21.69
CA ALA A 406 6.60 8.04 22.52
C ALA A 406 7.52 8.87 23.45
N GLN A 407 8.64 8.30 23.86
CA GLN A 407 9.62 8.89 24.77
C GLN A 407 10.30 10.17 24.22
N ILE A 408 10.19 10.44 22.91
CA ILE A 408 10.72 11.68 22.31
C ILE A 408 9.74 12.86 22.41
N ALA A 409 8.45 12.62 22.66
CA ALA A 409 7.38 13.63 22.62
C ALA A 409 7.69 14.88 23.49
N ASN A 410 8.34 14.69 24.64
CA ASN A 410 8.66 15.75 25.60
C ASN A 410 10.15 16.16 25.55
N ARG A 411 10.88 15.83 24.49
CA ARG A 411 12.30 16.16 24.32
C ARG A 411 12.46 17.29 23.31
N LYS A 412 13.44 18.16 23.54
CA LYS A 412 13.82 19.22 22.59
C LYS A 412 14.67 18.65 21.46
N LEU A 413 14.05 17.80 20.63
CA LEU A 413 14.63 17.26 19.41
C LEU A 413 14.01 17.98 18.20
N HIS A 414 14.68 17.93 17.07
CA HIS A 414 14.12 18.39 15.78
C HIS A 414 13.06 17.42 15.21
N LEU A 415 12.82 16.31 15.90
CA LEU A 415 11.85 15.28 15.56
C LEU A 415 10.64 15.37 16.48
N THR A 416 9.45 15.11 15.93
CA THR A 416 8.18 15.08 16.68
C THR A 416 7.63 13.64 16.70
N TYR A 417 6.89 13.30 17.77
CA TYR A 417 6.22 12.00 17.89
C TYR A 417 5.05 11.89 16.92
N ARG A 418 4.11 12.85 16.98
CA ARG A 418 3.05 12.99 15.98
C ARG A 418 3.60 13.75 14.79
N GLN A 419 3.24 13.30 13.58
CA GLN A 419 3.81 13.85 12.34
C GLN A 419 2.71 14.09 11.30
N PRO A 420 2.86 15.11 10.44
CA PRO A 420 1.93 15.34 9.35
C PRO A 420 2.11 14.30 8.24
N LYS A 421 1.08 14.16 7.43
CA LYS A 421 1.13 13.39 6.18
C LYS A 421 1.93 14.19 5.14
N VAL A 422 2.42 13.52 4.11
CA VAL A 422 3.12 14.15 2.99
C VAL A 422 2.43 13.76 1.69
N LEU A 423 2.23 14.73 0.82
CA LEU A 423 1.70 14.54 -0.52
C LEU A 423 2.68 15.12 -1.54
N TYR A 424 3.15 14.26 -2.43
CA TYR A 424 4.00 14.63 -3.55
C TYR A 424 3.23 14.53 -4.85
N ARG A 425 3.17 15.65 -5.61
CA ARG A 425 2.60 15.68 -6.94
C ARG A 425 3.66 15.33 -7.99
N ASN A 426 3.34 14.41 -8.87
CA ASN A 426 4.15 14.09 -10.04
C ASN A 426 4.07 15.22 -11.09
N ALA A 427 5.20 15.64 -11.59
CA ALA A 427 5.27 16.70 -12.61
C ALA A 427 5.26 16.15 -14.05
N GLY A 428 5.07 14.85 -14.26
CA GLY A 428 5.07 14.19 -15.57
C GLY A 428 6.43 14.13 -16.25
N ASN A 429 7.51 14.30 -15.50
CA ASN A 429 8.89 14.32 -16.02
C ASN A 429 9.85 13.53 -15.13
N GLY A 430 9.36 12.55 -14.40
CA GLY A 430 10.11 11.74 -13.44
C GLY A 430 10.46 12.47 -12.13
N ARG A 431 9.79 13.60 -11.84
CA ARG A 431 10.02 14.39 -10.62
C ARG A 431 8.73 14.66 -9.87
N PHE A 432 8.86 14.72 -8.55
CA PHE A 432 7.79 15.04 -7.62
C PHE A 432 8.01 16.38 -6.94
N ALA A 433 6.93 17.09 -6.69
CA ALA A 433 6.89 18.32 -5.91
C ALA A 433 6.09 18.10 -4.63
N ASP A 434 6.63 18.50 -3.49
CA ASP A 434 5.88 18.48 -2.22
C ASP A 434 4.77 19.54 -2.27
N VAL A 435 3.52 19.10 -2.28
CA VAL A 435 2.32 19.95 -2.28
C VAL A 435 1.56 19.90 -0.94
N SER A 436 2.10 19.28 0.08
CA SER A 436 1.45 19.07 1.39
C SER A 436 0.95 20.39 2.01
N ALA A 437 1.66 21.49 1.79
CA ALA A 437 1.29 22.81 2.32
C ALA A 437 -0.01 23.37 1.72
N THR A 438 -0.34 23.00 0.49
CA THR A 438 -1.49 23.52 -0.27
C THR A 438 -2.65 22.51 -0.41
N ALA A 439 -2.40 21.23 -0.11
CA ALA A 439 -3.37 20.14 -0.25
C ALA A 439 -4.40 20.05 0.90
N GLY A 440 -4.50 21.04 1.75
CA GLY A 440 -5.49 21.14 2.83
C GLY A 440 -4.93 21.03 4.25
N ALA A 441 -5.76 21.41 5.21
CA ALA A 441 -5.39 21.34 6.64
C ALA A 441 -5.27 19.90 7.12
N ALA A 442 -6.04 18.97 6.55
CA ALA A 442 -6.06 17.56 6.91
C ALA A 442 -4.72 16.84 6.61
N ILE A 443 -4.04 17.21 5.53
CA ILE A 443 -2.70 16.70 5.21
C ILE A 443 -1.69 17.17 6.27
N ARG A 444 -1.80 18.40 6.72
CA ARG A 444 -0.88 19.00 7.72
C ARG A 444 -1.17 18.59 9.17
N ALA A 445 -2.33 17.97 9.42
CA ALA A 445 -2.69 17.50 10.75
C ALA A 445 -1.72 16.41 11.21
N GLU A 446 -1.18 16.56 12.43
CA GLU A 446 -0.20 15.65 13.00
C GLU A 446 -0.89 14.47 13.68
N ASN A 447 -0.57 13.27 13.24
CA ASN A 447 -1.08 12.00 13.74
C ASN A 447 0.06 11.00 13.98
N LEU A 448 -0.27 9.81 14.44
CA LEU A 448 0.61 8.65 14.46
C LEU A 448 0.20 7.71 13.32
N GLY A 449 0.30 8.18 12.07
CA GLY A 449 -0.12 7.41 10.91
C GLY A 449 0.62 6.08 10.79
N ARG A 450 -0.11 5.03 10.41
CA ARG A 450 0.40 3.68 10.14
C ARG A 450 -0.09 3.22 8.76
N GLY A 451 -0.90 2.19 8.64
CA GLY A 451 -1.46 1.77 7.38
C GLY A 451 -2.29 2.86 6.70
N CYS A 452 -2.27 2.88 5.37
CA CYS A 452 -3.22 3.66 4.59
C CYS A 452 -3.70 2.87 3.38
N ALA A 453 -4.94 3.14 2.98
CA ALA A 453 -5.57 2.55 1.81
C ALA A 453 -6.21 3.63 0.92
N PHE A 454 -6.28 3.35 -0.36
CA PHE A 454 -6.69 4.26 -1.42
C PHE A 454 -7.90 3.69 -2.17
N GLY A 455 -8.91 4.52 -2.42
CA GLY A 455 -10.12 4.13 -3.15
C GLY A 455 -11.12 5.27 -3.22
N ASP A 456 -12.00 5.24 -4.19
CA ASP A 456 -13.11 6.17 -4.37
C ASP A 456 -14.30 5.67 -3.52
N PHE A 457 -14.41 6.11 -2.24
CA PHE A 457 -15.41 5.59 -1.32
C PHE A 457 -16.80 6.21 -1.53
N ASP A 458 -16.89 7.39 -2.14
CA ASP A 458 -18.17 8.07 -2.41
C ASP A 458 -18.58 8.03 -3.88
N ASN A 459 -17.81 7.28 -4.71
CA ASN A 459 -18.07 7.02 -6.13
C ASN A 459 -18.19 8.30 -6.97
N ASP A 460 -17.44 9.35 -6.66
CA ASP A 460 -17.46 10.62 -7.39
C ASP A 460 -16.36 10.73 -8.46
N GLY A 461 -15.44 9.76 -8.52
CA GLY A 461 -14.43 9.59 -9.56
C GLY A 461 -13.07 10.16 -9.22
N ASP A 462 -12.83 10.57 -7.98
CA ASP A 462 -11.47 10.83 -7.51
C ASP A 462 -11.09 9.86 -6.35
N VAL A 463 -9.80 9.77 -6.06
CA VAL A 463 -9.29 8.80 -5.11
C VAL A 463 -9.14 9.43 -3.73
N ASP A 464 -9.78 8.82 -2.74
CA ASP A 464 -9.73 9.16 -1.33
C ASP A 464 -8.68 8.33 -0.60
N VAL A 465 -8.39 8.71 0.65
CA VAL A 465 -7.41 8.01 1.48
C VAL A 465 -7.95 7.78 2.89
N VAL A 466 -7.86 6.56 3.38
CA VAL A 466 -8.04 6.25 4.80
C VAL A 466 -6.72 5.89 5.44
N VAL A 467 -6.45 6.45 6.62
CA VAL A 467 -5.23 6.21 7.41
C VAL A 467 -5.62 5.63 8.76
N ASN A 468 -5.07 4.47 9.11
CA ASN A 468 -5.16 3.91 10.46
C ASN A 468 -4.11 4.57 11.35
N ASN A 469 -4.53 5.28 12.39
CA ASN A 469 -3.64 5.97 13.31
C ASN A 469 -3.42 5.15 14.58
N LEU A 470 -2.18 5.05 15.02
CA LEU A 470 -1.85 4.45 16.31
C LEU A 470 -2.41 5.29 17.46
N ASP A 471 -2.98 4.63 18.47
CA ASP A 471 -3.50 5.26 19.70
C ASP A 471 -4.54 6.37 19.43
N GLY A 472 -5.36 6.21 18.42
CA GLY A 472 -6.38 7.19 18.07
C GLY A 472 -7.37 6.70 17.01
N PRO A 473 -8.35 7.53 16.64
CA PRO A 473 -9.26 7.22 15.56
C PRO A 473 -8.53 7.23 14.20
N PRO A 474 -9.07 6.56 13.18
CA PRO A 474 -8.56 6.67 11.81
C PRO A 474 -8.68 8.11 11.31
N THR A 475 -8.10 8.39 10.16
CA THR A 475 -8.36 9.61 9.41
C THR A 475 -8.90 9.23 8.04
N LEU A 476 -10.13 9.63 7.73
CA LEU A 476 -10.72 9.50 6.40
C LEU A 476 -10.58 10.85 5.68
N LEU A 477 -9.78 10.87 4.63
CA LEU A 477 -9.46 12.03 3.80
C LEU A 477 -10.26 11.94 2.51
N ARG A 478 -11.30 12.75 2.39
CA ARG A 478 -12.00 12.90 1.12
C ARG A 478 -11.22 13.85 0.22
N ASN A 479 -11.04 13.45 -1.02
CA ASN A 479 -10.49 14.29 -2.07
C ASN A 479 -11.57 15.27 -2.54
N ASP A 480 -11.28 16.58 -2.53
CA ASP A 480 -12.21 17.60 -3.00
C ASP A 480 -11.62 18.29 -4.25
N GLY A 481 -11.86 17.69 -5.40
CA GLY A 481 -11.59 18.31 -6.69
C GLY A 481 -10.59 17.61 -7.60
N GLY A 482 -10.21 16.38 -7.34
CA GLY A 482 -9.50 15.53 -8.31
C GLY A 482 -10.37 15.30 -9.54
N ASN A 483 -11.67 15.10 -9.34
CA ASN A 483 -12.70 14.89 -10.36
C ASN A 483 -13.02 16.11 -11.25
N ARG A 484 -12.28 17.21 -11.15
CA ARG A 484 -12.32 18.31 -12.15
C ARG A 484 -11.67 17.89 -13.46
N ASN A 485 -10.72 17.01 -13.43
CA ASN A 485 -10.25 16.21 -14.54
C ASN A 485 -11.11 14.94 -14.64
N THR A 486 -11.02 14.25 -15.75
CA THR A 486 -11.77 13.03 -16.01
C THR A 486 -10.95 11.79 -15.65
N ALA A 487 -11.63 10.71 -15.34
CA ALA A 487 -11.01 9.41 -15.06
C ALA A 487 -11.88 8.26 -15.57
N ILE A 488 -11.34 7.06 -15.57
CA ILE A 488 -12.10 5.80 -15.63
C ILE A 488 -11.68 4.89 -14.50
N LEU A 489 -12.62 4.10 -13.99
CA LEU A 489 -12.36 2.98 -13.10
C LEU A 489 -12.66 1.68 -13.85
N ILE A 490 -11.82 0.67 -13.60
CA ILE A 490 -11.96 -0.65 -14.20
C ILE A 490 -11.95 -1.70 -13.07
N LYS A 491 -13.10 -2.41 -12.90
CA LYS A 491 -13.19 -3.61 -12.07
C LYS A 491 -13.03 -4.83 -12.96
N CYS A 492 -11.99 -5.60 -12.74
CA CYS A 492 -11.74 -6.87 -13.42
C CYS A 492 -12.38 -8.00 -12.63
N VAL A 493 -12.93 -8.99 -13.33
CA VAL A 493 -13.56 -10.18 -12.72
C VAL A 493 -13.09 -11.41 -13.49
N GLY A 494 -12.34 -12.29 -12.84
CA GLY A 494 -11.81 -13.51 -13.46
C GLY A 494 -12.88 -14.59 -13.68
N THR A 495 -12.69 -15.41 -14.69
CA THR A 495 -13.51 -16.60 -14.96
C THR A 495 -12.68 -17.84 -15.26
N ARG A 496 -11.47 -17.65 -15.79
CA ARG A 496 -10.41 -18.66 -15.96
C ARG A 496 -9.24 -18.35 -15.03
N SER A 497 -9.00 -17.07 -14.81
CA SER A 497 -8.14 -16.54 -13.75
C SER A 497 -8.87 -16.61 -12.43
N ASN A 498 -8.16 -16.38 -11.30
CA ASN A 498 -8.79 -16.21 -9.99
C ASN A 498 -9.90 -15.16 -10.06
N ARG A 499 -10.93 -15.33 -9.24
CA ARG A 499 -12.16 -14.54 -9.33
C ARG A 499 -11.96 -13.06 -9.04
N SER A 500 -11.09 -12.70 -8.10
CA SER A 500 -10.70 -11.30 -7.82
C SER A 500 -9.85 -10.69 -8.93
N ALA A 501 -9.44 -11.47 -9.94
CA ALA A 501 -8.61 -11.07 -11.08
C ALA A 501 -7.21 -10.51 -10.67
N ILE A 502 -6.72 -10.86 -9.48
CA ILE A 502 -5.39 -10.47 -9.01
C ILE A 502 -4.31 -10.96 -9.99
N GLY A 503 -3.38 -10.07 -10.37
CA GLY A 503 -2.39 -10.27 -11.42
C GLY A 503 -2.86 -9.84 -12.82
N THR A 504 -4.10 -9.36 -12.98
CA THR A 504 -4.56 -8.79 -14.26
C THR A 504 -3.91 -7.42 -14.48
N ARG A 505 -3.17 -7.30 -15.58
CA ARG A 505 -2.57 -6.04 -16.01
C ARG A 505 -3.48 -5.31 -16.97
N VAL A 506 -3.73 -4.04 -16.70
CA VAL A 506 -4.53 -3.15 -17.53
C VAL A 506 -3.66 -2.02 -18.04
N LYS A 507 -3.70 -1.78 -19.36
CA LYS A 507 -3.08 -0.63 -20.00
C LYS A 507 -4.16 0.26 -20.59
N VAL A 508 -4.12 1.53 -20.21
CA VAL A 508 -5.03 2.57 -20.70
C VAL A 508 -4.25 3.59 -21.51
N THR A 509 -4.68 3.85 -22.73
CA THR A 509 -4.11 4.88 -23.62
C THR A 509 -5.14 5.95 -23.90
N SER A 510 -4.77 7.20 -23.70
CA SER A 510 -5.55 8.40 -24.06
C SER A 510 -4.65 9.43 -24.71
N GLY A 511 -4.89 9.76 -25.97
CA GLY A 511 -4.01 10.58 -26.79
C GLY A 511 -2.61 9.96 -26.91
N ASN A 512 -1.60 10.67 -26.44
CA ASN A 512 -0.20 10.21 -26.47
C ASN A 512 0.28 9.65 -25.12
N HIS A 513 -0.60 9.53 -24.13
CA HIS A 513 -0.26 9.05 -22.80
C HIS A 513 -0.80 7.65 -22.59
N SER A 514 0.06 6.75 -22.13
CA SER A 514 -0.31 5.39 -21.76
C SER A 514 0.06 5.14 -20.30
N GLN A 515 -0.84 4.52 -19.56
CA GLN A 515 -0.68 4.14 -18.16
C GLN A 515 -0.87 2.65 -18.04
N ILE A 516 -0.15 2.00 -17.13
CA ILE A 516 -0.40 0.62 -16.73
C ILE A 516 -0.75 0.56 -15.25
N ALA A 517 -1.57 -0.40 -14.88
CA ALA A 517 -1.83 -0.81 -13.51
C ALA A 517 -2.09 -2.31 -13.46
N GLU A 518 -1.91 -2.90 -12.30
CA GLU A 518 -2.17 -4.32 -12.06
C GLU A 518 -3.11 -4.48 -10.86
N VAL A 519 -4.03 -5.43 -10.92
CA VAL A 519 -4.89 -5.76 -9.78
C VAL A 519 -4.03 -6.48 -8.74
N MET A 520 -3.85 -5.85 -7.57
CA MET A 520 -2.98 -6.35 -6.51
C MET A 520 -3.73 -6.54 -5.21
N SER A 521 -3.40 -7.59 -4.48
CA SER A 521 -3.81 -7.81 -3.10
C SER A 521 -2.65 -7.48 -2.18
N GLY A 522 -2.93 -6.71 -1.13
CA GLY A 522 -1.89 -6.20 -0.22
C GLY A 522 -1.06 -5.08 -0.83
N SER A 523 -0.87 -4.00 -0.09
CA SER A 523 -0.07 -2.86 -0.53
C SER A 523 0.28 -1.97 0.65
N SER A 524 1.02 -0.88 0.40
CA SER A 524 1.29 0.15 1.38
C SER A 524 2.00 -0.41 2.63
N TYR A 525 1.54 -0.02 3.81
CA TYR A 525 1.95 -0.61 5.08
C TYR A 525 0.82 -1.45 5.63
N TYR A 526 0.92 -2.78 5.45
CA TYR A 526 -0.03 -3.75 6.03
C TYR A 526 -1.49 -3.59 5.56
N SER A 527 -1.73 -3.00 4.40
CA SER A 527 -3.04 -2.49 4.01
C SER A 527 -3.51 -3.06 2.67
N GLN A 528 -4.76 -2.77 2.31
CA GLN A 528 -5.38 -3.19 1.08
C GLN A 528 -6.09 -2.01 0.41
N ASN A 529 -5.76 -1.73 -0.84
CA ASN A 529 -6.44 -0.75 -1.68
C ASN A 529 -7.67 -1.34 -2.36
N ASP A 530 -8.53 -0.46 -2.89
CA ASP A 530 -9.61 -0.82 -3.80
C ASP A 530 -9.09 -1.64 -5.00
N PHE A 531 -9.78 -2.70 -5.37
CA PHE A 531 -9.47 -3.50 -6.56
C PHE A 531 -9.86 -2.83 -7.87
N ARG A 532 -10.67 -1.77 -7.82
CA ARG A 532 -11.00 -0.98 -9.01
C ARG A 532 -9.79 -0.15 -9.41
N LEU A 533 -9.21 -0.46 -10.57
CA LEU A 533 -8.06 0.27 -11.10
C LEU A 533 -8.49 1.65 -11.58
N HIS A 534 -7.88 2.70 -11.03
CA HIS A 534 -8.16 4.09 -11.34
C HIS A 534 -7.14 4.65 -12.34
N PHE A 535 -7.64 5.28 -13.42
CA PHE A 535 -6.85 5.93 -14.44
C PHE A 535 -7.36 7.36 -14.69
N GLY A 536 -6.58 8.36 -14.31
CA GLY A 536 -6.85 9.75 -14.67
C GLY A 536 -6.63 9.96 -16.17
N LEU A 537 -7.50 10.73 -16.80
CA LEU A 537 -7.47 11.01 -18.23
C LEU A 537 -7.27 12.51 -18.54
N GLY A 538 -7.01 13.33 -17.51
CA GLY A 538 -6.89 14.77 -17.67
C GLY A 538 -8.20 15.38 -18.20
N ARG A 539 -8.13 15.93 -19.40
CA ARG A 539 -9.30 16.54 -20.06
C ARG A 539 -9.90 15.69 -21.18
N SER A 540 -9.43 14.47 -21.34
CA SER A 540 -9.96 13.58 -22.38
C SER A 540 -11.36 13.12 -22.03
N THR A 541 -12.22 12.98 -23.05
CA THR A 541 -13.60 12.53 -22.86
C THR A 541 -13.77 11.03 -22.97
N ALA A 542 -12.70 10.31 -23.32
CA ALA A 542 -12.64 8.86 -23.41
C ALA A 542 -11.22 8.35 -23.25
N ALA A 543 -11.09 7.08 -22.89
CA ALA A 543 -9.88 6.29 -23.10
C ALA A 543 -9.94 5.68 -24.51
N ASP A 544 -8.95 5.99 -25.34
CA ASP A 544 -8.95 5.55 -26.75
C ASP A 544 -8.77 4.05 -26.87
N ILE A 545 -7.90 3.47 -26.03
CA ILE A 545 -7.61 2.02 -26.01
C ILE A 545 -7.45 1.58 -24.55
N VAL A 546 -8.11 0.46 -24.22
CA VAL A 546 -7.96 -0.27 -22.95
C VAL A 546 -7.61 -1.71 -23.27
N GLU A 547 -6.42 -2.14 -22.85
CA GLU A 547 -5.89 -3.49 -23.08
C GLU A 547 -5.76 -4.20 -21.75
N LEU A 548 -6.31 -5.42 -21.66
CA LEU A 548 -6.21 -6.29 -20.49
C LEU A 548 -5.35 -7.52 -20.84
N ALA A 549 -4.43 -7.85 -19.94
CA ALA A 549 -3.71 -9.12 -19.94
C ALA A 549 -4.06 -9.87 -18.66
N TRP A 550 -4.82 -10.96 -18.79
CA TRP A 550 -5.29 -11.76 -17.68
C TRP A 550 -4.26 -12.81 -17.24
N PRO A 551 -4.23 -13.23 -15.97
CA PRO A 551 -3.37 -14.32 -15.49
C PRO A 551 -3.50 -15.62 -16.29
N SER A 552 -4.68 -15.92 -16.82
CA SER A 552 -4.93 -17.05 -17.71
C SER A 552 -4.17 -17.00 -19.05
N GLY A 553 -3.55 -15.85 -19.37
CA GLY A 553 -2.90 -15.57 -20.65
C GLY A 553 -3.85 -14.99 -21.73
N LEU A 554 -5.15 -14.87 -21.44
CA LEU A 554 -6.08 -14.18 -22.34
C LEU A 554 -5.71 -12.70 -22.44
N LYS A 555 -5.87 -12.11 -23.64
CA LYS A 555 -5.75 -10.66 -23.86
C LYS A 555 -7.02 -10.13 -24.49
N GLU A 556 -7.52 -9.02 -23.98
CA GLU A 556 -8.72 -8.34 -24.47
C GLU A 556 -8.41 -6.87 -24.72
N THR A 557 -9.12 -6.27 -25.69
CA THR A 557 -8.92 -4.85 -26.05
C THR A 557 -10.27 -4.20 -26.27
N PHE A 558 -10.46 -3.06 -25.62
CA PHE A 558 -11.64 -2.22 -25.75
C PHE A 558 -11.22 -0.85 -26.28
N ARG A 559 -12.13 -0.16 -26.96
CA ARG A 559 -11.85 1.14 -27.56
C ARG A 559 -12.92 2.14 -27.19
N ASP A 560 -12.52 3.41 -27.16
CA ASP A 560 -13.40 4.57 -27.00
C ASP A 560 -14.30 4.46 -25.73
N LEU A 561 -13.70 4.02 -24.61
CA LEU A 561 -14.41 3.94 -23.34
C LEU A 561 -14.64 5.34 -22.77
N ALA A 562 -15.92 5.71 -22.61
CA ALA A 562 -16.29 7.04 -22.14
C ALA A 562 -15.69 7.37 -20.77
N ALA A 563 -15.15 8.57 -20.62
CA ALA A 563 -14.63 9.05 -19.33
C ALA A 563 -15.74 9.19 -18.27
N ASN A 564 -15.34 9.24 -17.01
CA ASN A 564 -16.19 9.35 -15.82
C ASN A 564 -17.17 8.16 -15.67
N HIS A 565 -16.65 6.96 -15.97
CA HIS A 565 -17.40 5.71 -15.80
C HIS A 565 -16.54 4.66 -15.07
N LEU A 566 -17.23 3.86 -14.27
CA LEU A 566 -16.76 2.56 -13.82
C LEU A 566 -17.19 1.52 -14.86
N PHE A 567 -16.24 0.72 -15.35
CA PHE A 567 -16.49 -0.44 -16.20
C PHE A 567 -16.21 -1.71 -15.42
N VAL A 568 -17.16 -2.66 -15.43
CA VAL A 568 -16.92 -4.02 -14.94
C VAL A 568 -16.66 -4.89 -16.15
N ILE A 569 -15.45 -5.44 -16.20
CA ILE A 569 -14.98 -6.28 -17.31
C ILE A 569 -14.81 -7.69 -16.77
N GLU A 570 -15.60 -8.61 -17.28
CA GLU A 570 -15.53 -10.03 -16.92
C GLU A 570 -14.74 -10.80 -18.00
N GLU A 571 -13.74 -11.52 -17.57
CA GLU A 571 -12.86 -12.29 -18.45
C GLU A 571 -13.69 -13.18 -19.41
N THR A 572 -13.39 -13.17 -20.71
CA THR A 572 -14.11 -13.85 -21.80
C THR A 572 -15.50 -13.30 -22.15
N LYS A 573 -16.10 -12.46 -21.32
CA LYS A 573 -17.42 -11.88 -21.58
C LYS A 573 -17.36 -10.40 -21.99
N GLY A 574 -16.23 -9.74 -21.71
CA GLY A 574 -16.04 -8.31 -21.97
C GLY A 574 -16.76 -7.42 -20.96
N ILE A 575 -17.17 -6.23 -21.37
CA ILE A 575 -17.86 -5.26 -20.49
C ILE A 575 -19.26 -5.78 -20.17
N VAL A 576 -19.47 -6.16 -18.90
CA VAL A 576 -20.76 -6.69 -18.41
C VAL A 576 -21.58 -5.62 -17.70
N ASN A 577 -20.94 -4.55 -17.21
CA ASN A 577 -21.62 -3.42 -16.59
C ASN A 577 -20.82 -2.13 -16.81
N SER A 578 -21.54 -1.01 -16.86
CA SER A 578 -20.94 0.33 -16.93
C SER A 578 -21.84 1.32 -16.19
N ARG A 579 -21.27 2.09 -15.27
CA ARG A 579 -22.01 3.13 -14.56
C ARG A 579 -21.20 4.43 -14.53
N ARG A 580 -21.89 5.56 -14.71
CA ARG A 580 -21.28 6.89 -14.61
C ARG A 580 -21.01 7.25 -13.14
N PHE A 581 -19.91 7.94 -12.86
CA PHE A 581 -19.61 8.46 -11.52
C PHE A 581 -20.73 9.39 -11.01
N GLY A 582 -20.98 9.36 -9.68
CA GLY A 582 -22.01 10.15 -9.06
C GLY A 582 -23.45 9.74 -9.42
N SER A 583 -23.65 8.68 -10.23
CA SER A 583 -24.98 8.11 -10.45
C SER A 583 -25.33 7.14 -9.31
N ARG A 584 -26.42 7.44 -8.61
CA ARG A 584 -26.98 6.58 -7.54
C ARG A 584 -27.75 5.42 -8.11
#